data_9ce792023ce8d04b9aceba46d9b2fc7c
#
_entry.id   9ce792023ce8d04b9aceba46d9b2fc7c
#
_cell.length_a   1.000
_cell.length_b   1.000
_cell.length_c   1.000
_cell.angle_alpha   90.00
_cell.angle_beta   90.00
_cell.angle_gamma   90.00
#
_symmetry.space_group_name_H-M   'P 1'
#
loop_
_entity.id
_entity.type
_entity.pdbx_description
1 polymer ?
#
loop_
_entity_poly.entity_id
_entity_poly.type
_entity_poly.pdbx_seq_one_letter_code
_entity_poly.pdbx_strand_id
1 'polypeptide(L)'
;MRLYVGLDWASSEHAVCVVDEQGAVQAQFRVAHSAAGLAALHTQLRPFGEPAELPVAIERPSGVVVDTLVEAGFPVIPLHPNVVKASRPRYHAAASKSDPHDAYLLADLLRTDGHRFRRLQRPSDATRALRALVRGRDDLVATRVMLANQLRALLDSFSPGAALIFAAVDSPIALAFLARFPTPQSAAHLGEKRLAAFLARQSYCGRRPVAELLERLHAAPVGHAAEGEADAKGELVRTLVGVLTPLVAQLQQLTAAVEHAVATHPDGAVVMAFPRAGRINAAQILAELGDDRARFATEAQLAAEAGVAPVTYASGKHRGVGFRWACNKRLRQAITCFADNSRHSAPWAAAVYYRARARGCDHPHAVRILARAWVRVLWRCWYTTTPYDPTHHGGVRRLLHAA
;
A
#
# COMPACT_ATOMS: atom_id res chain seq x y z
N MET A 1 5.53 -25.43 33.48
CA MET A 1 6.20 -25.74 32.20
C MET A 1 5.63 -24.75 31.16
N ARG A 2 6.47 -23.96 30.54
CA ARG A 2 6.05 -22.98 29.53
C ARG A 2 5.96 -23.66 28.17
N LEU A 3 4.87 -23.41 27.46
CA LEU A 3 4.62 -24.01 26.13
C LEU A 3 4.59 -22.94 25.05
N TYR A 4 4.93 -23.34 23.84
CA TYR A 4 5.00 -22.46 22.66
C TYR A 4 4.31 -23.13 21.50
N VAL A 5 3.49 -22.39 20.79
CA VAL A 5 2.71 -22.89 19.65
C VAL A 5 3.23 -22.28 18.35
N GLY A 6 3.41 -23.11 17.33
CA GLY A 6 3.63 -22.68 15.97
C GLY A 6 2.43 -23.06 15.11
N LEU A 7 1.95 -22.15 14.31
CA LEU A 7 0.86 -22.34 13.38
C LEU A 7 1.30 -21.99 11.96
N ASP A 8 1.42 -23.00 11.10
CA ASP A 8 1.64 -22.80 9.67
C ASP A 8 0.29 -22.68 8.95
N TRP A 9 0.10 -21.54 8.29
CA TRP A 9 -1.17 -21.19 7.64
C TRP A 9 -1.22 -21.75 6.22
N ALA A 10 -2.31 -22.43 5.88
CA ALA A 10 -2.66 -22.75 4.50
C ALA A 10 -4.15 -22.47 4.22
N SER A 11 -4.54 -22.44 2.95
CA SER A 11 -5.88 -22.04 2.52
C SER A 11 -6.99 -23.05 2.89
N SER A 12 -6.64 -24.32 3.05
CA SER A 12 -7.59 -25.40 3.36
C SER A 12 -7.44 -25.97 4.77
N GLU A 13 -6.21 -26.06 5.27
CA GLU A 13 -5.89 -26.71 6.54
C GLU A 13 -4.64 -26.09 7.15
N HIS A 14 -4.61 -25.91 8.46
CA HIS A 14 -3.49 -25.35 9.19
C HIS A 14 -2.76 -26.43 9.97
N ALA A 15 -1.44 -26.46 9.90
CA ALA A 15 -0.62 -27.30 10.76
C ALA A 15 -0.29 -26.57 12.06
N VAL A 16 -0.45 -27.26 13.18
CA VAL A 16 -0.18 -26.74 14.53
C VAL A 16 0.81 -27.66 15.23
N CYS A 17 1.80 -27.06 15.88
CA CYS A 17 2.78 -27.76 16.72
C CYS A 17 2.90 -27.06 18.07
N VAL A 18 2.86 -27.82 19.15
CA VAL A 18 3.08 -27.34 20.53
C VAL A 18 4.38 -27.94 21.03
N VAL A 19 5.29 -27.10 21.51
CA VAL A 19 6.58 -27.53 22.08
C VAL A 19 6.77 -27.03 23.50
N ASP A 20 7.53 -27.74 24.30
CA ASP A 20 7.93 -27.33 25.65
C ASP A 20 9.20 -26.45 25.67
N GLU A 21 9.69 -26.13 26.85
CA GLU A 21 10.91 -25.33 27.07
C GLU A 21 12.19 -26.00 26.53
N GLN A 22 12.20 -27.31 26.39
CA GLN A 22 13.29 -28.10 25.84
C GLN A 22 13.20 -28.25 24.31
N GLY A 23 12.06 -27.87 23.69
CA GLY A 23 11.79 -28.03 22.26
C GLY A 23 11.21 -29.41 21.92
N ALA A 24 10.83 -30.20 22.93
CA ALA A 24 10.15 -31.47 22.72
C ALA A 24 8.71 -31.26 22.31
N VAL A 25 8.27 -32.01 21.28
CA VAL A 25 6.90 -31.89 20.75
C VAL A 25 5.92 -32.51 21.74
N GLN A 26 5.00 -31.70 22.23
CA GLN A 26 3.92 -32.10 23.14
C GLN A 26 2.64 -32.46 22.37
N ALA A 27 2.40 -31.79 21.24
CA ALA A 27 1.31 -32.12 20.32
C ALA A 27 1.62 -31.63 18.91
N GLN A 28 1.09 -32.34 17.94
CA GLN A 28 1.08 -31.94 16.54
C GLN A 28 -0.23 -32.38 15.89
N PHE A 29 -0.95 -31.45 15.29
CA PHE A 29 -2.25 -31.72 14.71
C PHE A 29 -2.57 -30.76 13.56
N ARG A 30 -3.65 -31.02 12.85
CA ARG A 30 -4.15 -30.17 11.78
C ARG A 30 -5.56 -29.73 12.06
N VAL A 31 -5.90 -28.53 11.63
CA VAL A 31 -7.26 -27.96 11.71
C VAL A 31 -7.69 -27.41 10.37
N ALA A 32 -8.91 -27.74 9.96
CA ALA A 32 -9.45 -27.24 8.71
C ALA A 32 -9.67 -25.72 8.75
N HIS A 33 -9.50 -25.03 7.63
CA HIS A 33 -9.84 -23.63 7.48
C HIS A 33 -11.37 -23.44 7.34
N SER A 34 -12.10 -23.75 8.40
CA SER A 34 -13.56 -23.68 8.49
C SER A 34 -13.98 -23.19 9.87
N ALA A 35 -15.23 -22.76 10.04
CA ALA A 35 -15.75 -22.34 11.33
C ALA A 35 -15.58 -23.43 12.40
N ALA A 36 -15.89 -24.69 12.05
CA ALA A 36 -15.73 -25.84 12.95
C ALA A 36 -14.24 -26.09 13.27
N GLY A 37 -13.35 -26.01 12.27
CA GLY A 37 -11.91 -26.19 12.48
C GLY A 37 -11.30 -25.11 13.37
N LEU A 38 -11.67 -23.85 13.20
CA LEU A 38 -11.19 -22.76 14.05
C LEU A 38 -11.73 -22.85 15.49
N ALA A 39 -12.97 -23.30 15.67
CA ALA A 39 -13.50 -23.64 16.99
C ALA A 39 -12.73 -24.81 17.61
N ALA A 40 -12.44 -25.86 16.82
CA ALA A 40 -11.64 -27.01 17.25
C ALA A 40 -10.22 -26.60 17.64
N LEU A 41 -9.59 -25.63 16.95
CA LEU A 41 -8.27 -25.10 17.30
C LEU A 41 -8.21 -24.62 18.75
N HIS A 42 -9.18 -23.80 19.14
CA HIS A 42 -9.27 -23.33 20.52
C HIS A 42 -9.44 -24.50 21.52
N THR A 43 -10.33 -25.44 21.22
CA THR A 43 -10.59 -26.61 22.07
C THR A 43 -9.36 -27.51 22.19
N GLN A 44 -8.60 -27.72 21.11
CA GLN A 44 -7.40 -28.55 21.09
C GLN A 44 -6.19 -27.88 21.79
N LEU A 45 -6.14 -26.55 21.81
CA LEU A 45 -5.08 -25.81 22.53
C LEU A 45 -5.37 -25.68 24.04
N ARG A 46 -6.62 -25.74 24.47
CA ARG A 46 -7.03 -25.57 25.87
C ARG A 46 -6.33 -26.52 26.87
N PRO A 47 -6.05 -27.81 26.56
CA PRO A 47 -5.34 -28.70 27.49
C PRO A 47 -3.90 -28.26 27.81
N PHE A 48 -3.31 -27.38 26.99
CA PHE A 48 -1.93 -26.93 27.13
C PHE A 48 -1.77 -25.65 27.96
N GLY A 49 -2.86 -25.02 28.40
CA GLY A 49 -2.85 -23.86 29.27
C GLY A 49 -3.91 -22.82 28.92
N GLU A 50 -3.95 -21.78 29.74
CA GLU A 50 -4.83 -20.65 29.49
C GLU A 50 -4.37 -19.86 28.25
N PRO A 51 -5.30 -19.36 27.42
CA PRO A 51 -4.94 -18.65 26.20
C PRO A 51 -3.90 -17.55 26.39
N ALA A 52 -4.00 -16.75 27.45
CA ALA A 52 -3.09 -15.64 27.74
C ALA A 52 -1.63 -16.08 27.99
N GLU A 53 -1.41 -17.33 28.39
CA GLU A 53 -0.09 -17.90 28.71
C GLU A 53 0.51 -18.73 27.56
N LEU A 54 -0.29 -18.97 26.50
CA LEU A 54 0.09 -19.84 25.40
C LEU A 54 0.40 -19.00 24.14
N PRO A 55 1.64 -18.55 23.92
CA PRO A 55 2.01 -17.73 22.78
C PRO A 55 2.02 -18.54 21.47
N VAL A 56 1.49 -17.96 20.40
CA VAL A 56 1.34 -18.57 19.09
C VAL A 56 2.16 -17.82 18.04
N ALA A 57 3.16 -18.48 17.45
CA ALA A 57 3.91 -17.96 16.31
C ALA A 57 3.19 -18.26 14.99
N ILE A 58 3.17 -17.28 14.09
CA ILE A 58 2.59 -17.40 12.76
C ILE A 58 3.34 -16.53 11.75
N GLU A 59 3.47 -16.98 10.49
CA GLU A 59 4.11 -16.14 9.44
C GLU A 59 3.16 -15.02 8.95
N ARG A 60 1.88 -15.30 8.84
CA ARG A 60 0.89 -14.34 8.30
C ARG A 60 0.26 -13.52 9.43
N PRO A 61 0.49 -12.19 9.50
CA PRO A 61 0.05 -11.36 10.63
C PRO A 61 -1.42 -10.91 10.54
N SER A 62 -2.24 -11.50 9.66
CA SER A 62 -3.63 -11.09 9.43
C SER A 62 -4.45 -12.23 8.84
N GLY A 63 -5.74 -12.14 8.98
CA GLY A 63 -6.72 -13.10 8.48
C GLY A 63 -7.52 -13.72 9.61
N VAL A 64 -8.57 -14.47 9.23
CA VAL A 64 -9.57 -15.01 10.17
C VAL A 64 -8.93 -15.82 11.30
N VAL A 65 -7.91 -16.63 11.01
CA VAL A 65 -7.18 -17.43 12.03
C VAL A 65 -6.53 -16.53 13.08
N VAL A 66 -5.86 -15.47 12.63
CA VAL A 66 -5.21 -14.49 13.53
C VAL A 66 -6.26 -13.78 14.38
N ASP A 67 -7.34 -13.33 13.75
CA ASP A 67 -8.43 -12.65 14.44
C ASP A 67 -9.07 -13.58 15.50
N THR A 68 -9.31 -14.85 15.15
CA THR A 68 -9.85 -15.87 16.09
C THR A 68 -8.91 -16.09 17.28
N LEU A 69 -7.61 -16.23 17.05
CA LEU A 69 -6.64 -16.42 18.14
C LEU A 69 -6.55 -15.20 19.05
N VAL A 70 -6.52 -14.00 18.47
CA VAL A 70 -6.46 -12.74 19.23
C VAL A 70 -7.74 -12.52 20.03
N GLU A 71 -8.92 -12.81 19.46
CA GLU A 71 -10.22 -12.73 20.16
C GLU A 71 -10.33 -13.74 21.30
N ALA A 72 -9.76 -14.93 21.12
CA ALA A 72 -9.68 -15.93 22.17
C ALA A 72 -8.63 -15.62 23.26
N GLY A 73 -7.86 -14.53 23.12
CA GLY A 73 -6.89 -14.05 24.10
C GLY A 73 -5.45 -14.58 23.93
N PHE A 74 -5.18 -15.36 22.89
CA PHE A 74 -3.81 -15.87 22.64
C PHE A 74 -2.85 -14.73 22.28
N PRO A 75 -1.62 -14.70 22.84
CA PRO A 75 -0.55 -13.84 22.38
C PRO A 75 -0.07 -14.30 21.00
N VAL A 76 -0.53 -13.68 19.94
CA VAL A 76 -0.07 -13.98 18.57
C VAL A 76 1.20 -13.20 18.25
N ILE A 77 2.24 -13.92 17.80
CA ILE A 77 3.56 -13.37 17.48
C ILE A 77 3.86 -13.64 15.99
N PRO A 78 3.73 -12.61 15.13
CA PRO A 78 4.05 -12.77 13.72
C PRO A 78 5.57 -12.84 13.53
N LEU A 79 6.02 -13.86 12.80
CA LEU A 79 7.40 -14.02 12.38
C LEU A 79 7.55 -13.64 10.91
N HIS A 80 8.53 -12.77 10.61
CA HIS A 80 8.73 -12.34 9.23
C HIS A 80 9.23 -13.53 8.37
N PRO A 81 8.70 -13.76 7.16
CA PRO A 81 9.07 -14.89 6.30
C PRO A 81 10.57 -15.03 6.05
N ASN A 82 11.31 -13.91 5.97
CA ASN A 82 12.77 -13.95 5.81
C ASN A 82 13.48 -14.52 7.05
N VAL A 83 12.94 -14.31 8.26
CA VAL A 83 13.49 -14.89 9.50
C VAL A 83 13.28 -16.39 9.48
N VAL A 84 12.06 -16.85 9.18
CA VAL A 84 11.71 -18.26 9.08
C VAL A 84 12.57 -18.94 8.01
N LYS A 85 12.67 -18.36 6.81
CA LYS A 85 13.50 -18.88 5.72
C LYS A 85 14.99 -18.98 6.12
N ALA A 86 15.54 -17.96 6.77
CA ALA A 86 16.93 -17.94 7.21
C ALA A 86 17.23 -18.95 8.33
N SER A 87 16.23 -19.34 9.09
CA SER A 87 16.37 -20.28 10.20
C SER A 87 16.25 -21.75 9.78
N ARG A 88 15.64 -22.06 8.63
CA ARG A 88 15.46 -23.44 8.14
C ARG A 88 16.74 -24.27 8.10
N PRO A 89 17.91 -23.77 7.65
CA PRO A 89 19.15 -24.53 7.63
C PRO A 89 19.64 -24.99 9.01
N ARG A 90 19.18 -24.35 10.10
CA ARG A 90 19.49 -24.76 11.48
C ARG A 90 18.88 -26.12 11.84
N TYR A 91 17.79 -26.48 11.19
CA TYR A 91 17.00 -27.69 11.51
C TYR A 91 17.27 -28.84 10.53
N HIS A 92 17.52 -28.51 9.27
CA HIS A 92 17.81 -29.51 8.22
C HIS A 92 18.81 -28.98 7.21
N ALA A 93 19.86 -29.74 6.93
CA ALA A 93 20.82 -29.44 5.88
C ALA A 93 20.20 -29.55 4.47
N ALA A 94 19.22 -30.45 4.28
CA ALA A 94 18.40 -30.51 3.09
C ALA A 94 17.16 -29.63 3.24
N ALA A 95 16.83 -28.82 2.23
CA ALA A 95 15.69 -27.89 2.25
C ALA A 95 14.34 -28.63 2.08
N SER A 96 14.09 -29.69 2.88
CA SER A 96 12.78 -30.35 2.89
C SER A 96 11.74 -29.42 3.48
N LYS A 97 10.62 -29.26 2.79
CA LYS A 97 9.46 -28.45 3.23
C LYS A 97 8.29 -29.38 3.51
N SER A 98 7.76 -29.29 4.73
CA SER A 98 6.47 -29.92 5.08
C SER A 98 5.77 -29.02 6.10
N ASP A 99 4.45 -28.90 6.00
CA ASP A 99 3.66 -28.05 6.90
C ASP A 99 3.83 -28.39 8.38
N PRO A 100 3.89 -29.68 8.81
CA PRO A 100 4.19 -30.03 10.21
C PRO A 100 5.56 -29.54 10.67
N HIS A 101 6.58 -29.57 9.78
CA HIS A 101 7.92 -29.10 10.09
C HIS A 101 7.95 -27.56 10.16
N ASP A 102 7.24 -26.87 9.27
CA ASP A 102 7.16 -25.41 9.31
C ASP A 102 6.42 -24.93 10.58
N ALA A 103 5.37 -25.65 11.04
CA ALA A 103 4.73 -25.39 12.33
C ALA A 103 5.69 -25.60 13.52
N TYR A 104 6.48 -26.69 13.52
CA TYR A 104 7.51 -26.92 14.53
C TYR A 104 8.56 -25.80 14.53
N LEU A 105 9.06 -25.43 13.36
CA LEU A 105 10.03 -24.35 13.20
C LEU A 105 9.53 -23.01 13.79
N LEU A 106 8.26 -22.67 13.56
CA LEU A 106 7.63 -21.48 14.14
C LEU A 106 7.58 -21.54 15.66
N ALA A 107 7.17 -22.69 16.23
CA ALA A 107 7.12 -22.89 17.68
C ALA A 107 8.51 -22.80 18.33
N ASP A 108 9.53 -23.43 17.73
CA ASP A 108 10.89 -23.46 18.28
C ASP A 108 11.60 -22.09 18.13
N LEU A 109 11.36 -21.35 17.04
CA LEU A 109 11.82 -19.97 16.91
C LEU A 109 11.20 -19.06 17.98
N LEU A 110 9.91 -19.25 18.28
CA LEU A 110 9.25 -18.51 19.35
C LEU A 110 9.85 -18.87 20.73
N ARG A 111 10.15 -20.13 20.96
CA ARG A 111 10.81 -20.60 22.18
C ARG A 111 12.20 -20.01 22.36
N THR A 112 13.04 -20.04 21.33
CA THR A 112 14.47 -19.64 21.42
C THR A 112 14.67 -18.13 21.31
N ASP A 113 13.92 -17.47 20.41
CA ASP A 113 14.12 -16.06 20.04
C ASP A 113 12.89 -15.17 20.36
N GLY A 114 11.90 -15.68 21.10
CA GLY A 114 10.65 -14.98 21.42
C GLY A 114 10.84 -13.59 22.01
N HIS A 115 11.93 -13.38 22.76
CA HIS A 115 12.30 -12.06 23.32
C HIS A 115 12.62 -10.99 22.28
N ARG A 116 12.88 -11.38 21.02
CA ARG A 116 13.16 -10.49 19.87
C ARG A 116 11.91 -10.13 19.10
N PHE A 117 10.82 -10.88 19.28
CA PHE A 117 9.60 -10.71 18.51
C PHE A 117 8.54 -9.98 19.34
N ARG A 118 7.65 -9.30 18.66
CA ARG A 118 6.59 -8.52 19.31
C ARG A 118 5.25 -9.22 19.16
N ARG A 119 4.48 -9.23 20.24
CA ARG A 119 3.08 -9.62 20.20
C ARG A 119 2.31 -8.70 19.24
N LEU A 120 1.47 -9.30 18.42
CA LEU A 120 0.53 -8.57 17.58
C LEU A 120 -0.49 -7.85 18.47
N GLN A 121 -0.55 -6.53 18.35
CA GLN A 121 -1.61 -5.73 18.94
C GLN A 121 -2.71 -5.54 17.90
N ARG A 122 -3.96 -5.73 18.31
CA ARG A 122 -5.11 -5.48 17.44
C ARG A 122 -5.32 -3.97 17.34
N PRO A 123 -5.21 -3.37 16.14
CA PRO A 123 -5.55 -1.96 15.97
C PRO A 123 -7.02 -1.71 16.29
N SER A 124 -7.38 -0.47 16.62
CA SER A 124 -8.77 -0.08 16.81
C SER A 124 -9.63 -0.40 15.59
N ASP A 125 -10.93 -0.48 15.77
CA ASP A 125 -11.87 -0.73 14.69
C ASP A 125 -11.79 0.38 13.62
N ALA A 126 -11.68 1.65 14.06
CA ALA A 126 -11.48 2.79 13.18
C ALA A 126 -10.22 2.64 12.28
N THR A 127 -9.10 2.22 12.87
CA THR A 127 -7.85 1.97 12.11
C THR A 127 -7.99 0.79 11.15
N ARG A 128 -8.67 -0.29 11.55
CA ARG A 128 -8.91 -1.45 10.68
C ARG A 128 -9.81 -1.11 9.51
N ALA A 129 -10.90 -0.36 9.76
CA ALA A 129 -11.81 0.12 8.73
C ALA A 129 -11.10 1.05 7.75
N LEU A 130 -10.34 2.05 8.25
CA LEU A 130 -9.55 2.94 7.42
C LEU A 130 -8.55 2.16 6.54
N ARG A 131 -7.86 1.19 7.12
CA ARG A 131 -6.88 0.35 6.41
C ARG A 131 -7.53 -0.47 5.30
N ALA A 132 -8.71 -1.04 5.53
CA ALA A 132 -9.45 -1.79 4.53
C ALA A 132 -9.84 -0.91 3.34
N LEU A 133 -10.41 0.28 3.61
CA LEU A 133 -10.80 1.25 2.58
C LEU A 133 -9.58 1.75 1.77
N VAL A 134 -8.51 2.14 2.45
CA VAL A 134 -7.29 2.64 1.81
C VAL A 134 -6.66 1.59 0.90
N ARG A 135 -6.45 0.38 1.42
CA ARG A 135 -5.82 -0.71 0.64
C ARG A 135 -6.68 -1.12 -0.54
N GLY A 136 -7.99 -1.31 -0.33
CA GLY A 136 -8.93 -1.65 -1.41
C GLY A 136 -8.94 -0.58 -2.50
N ARG A 137 -8.97 0.71 -2.12
CA ARG A 137 -8.88 1.82 -3.07
C ARG A 137 -7.55 1.81 -3.83
N ASP A 138 -6.41 1.63 -3.16
CA ASP A 138 -5.10 1.63 -3.80
C ASP A 138 -4.94 0.47 -4.80
N ASP A 139 -5.47 -0.71 -4.49
CA ASP A 139 -5.48 -1.86 -5.40
C ASP A 139 -6.35 -1.59 -6.65
N LEU A 140 -7.52 -0.97 -6.46
CA LEU A 140 -8.38 -0.57 -7.58
C LEU A 140 -7.77 0.57 -8.40
N VAL A 141 -7.04 1.51 -7.80
CA VAL A 141 -6.27 2.53 -8.54
C VAL A 141 -5.20 1.87 -9.40
N ALA A 142 -4.48 0.88 -8.90
CA ALA A 142 -3.51 0.13 -9.70
C ALA A 142 -4.16 -0.59 -10.89
N THR A 143 -5.33 -1.21 -10.67
CA THR A 143 -6.13 -1.84 -11.73
C THR A 143 -6.59 -0.80 -12.78
N ARG A 144 -7.09 0.35 -12.35
CA ARG A 144 -7.46 1.46 -13.24
C ARG A 144 -6.29 1.90 -14.11
N VAL A 145 -5.10 2.10 -13.52
CA VAL A 145 -3.89 2.50 -14.26
C VAL A 145 -3.50 1.45 -15.29
N MET A 146 -3.56 0.17 -14.93
CA MET A 146 -3.27 -0.93 -15.85
C MET A 146 -4.22 -0.93 -17.05
N LEU A 147 -5.52 -0.84 -16.81
CA LEU A 147 -6.55 -0.82 -17.86
C LEU A 147 -6.47 0.46 -18.72
N ALA A 148 -6.17 1.62 -18.13
CA ALA A 148 -5.99 2.88 -18.86
C ALA A 148 -4.78 2.82 -19.78
N ASN A 149 -3.66 2.21 -19.33
CA ASN A 149 -2.49 2.00 -20.18
C ASN A 149 -2.79 1.02 -21.33
N GLN A 150 -3.55 -0.04 -21.06
CA GLN A 150 -4.00 -0.98 -22.09
C GLN A 150 -4.89 -0.29 -23.14
N LEU A 151 -5.86 0.52 -22.68
CA LEU A 151 -6.73 1.29 -23.56
C LEU A 151 -5.91 2.29 -24.40
N ARG A 152 -4.96 2.99 -23.81
CA ARG A 152 -4.07 3.92 -24.54
C ARG A 152 -3.26 3.18 -25.61
N ALA A 153 -2.60 2.08 -25.26
CA ALA A 153 -1.81 1.30 -26.21
C ALA A 153 -2.66 0.75 -27.38
N LEU A 154 -3.90 0.33 -27.09
CA LEU A 154 -4.85 -0.08 -28.11
C LEU A 154 -5.17 1.08 -29.06
N LEU A 155 -5.55 2.26 -28.53
CA LEU A 155 -5.87 3.44 -29.31
C LEU A 155 -4.67 3.93 -30.15
N ASP A 156 -3.47 3.96 -29.57
CA ASP A 156 -2.26 4.37 -30.27
C ASP A 156 -1.97 3.48 -31.50
N SER A 157 -2.47 2.24 -31.51
CA SER A 157 -2.27 1.29 -32.63
C SER A 157 -3.19 1.51 -33.83
N PHE A 158 -4.32 2.26 -33.68
CA PHE A 158 -5.29 2.44 -34.80
C PHE A 158 -6.08 3.74 -34.78
N SER A 159 -6.19 4.42 -33.63
CA SER A 159 -6.94 5.66 -33.45
C SER A 159 -6.22 6.63 -32.50
N PRO A 160 -4.98 7.02 -32.79
CA PRO A 160 -4.15 7.80 -31.86
C PRO A 160 -4.74 9.18 -31.53
N GLY A 161 -5.51 9.80 -32.43
CA GLY A 161 -6.21 11.03 -32.18
C GLY A 161 -7.21 10.93 -31.02
N ALA A 162 -7.89 9.79 -30.88
CA ALA A 162 -8.82 9.53 -29.79
C ALA A 162 -8.11 9.40 -28.41
N ALA A 163 -6.84 8.98 -28.42
CA ALA A 163 -6.02 8.94 -27.20
C ALA A 163 -5.53 10.34 -26.77
N LEU A 164 -5.49 11.30 -27.69
CA LEU A 164 -4.90 12.63 -27.49
C LEU A 164 -5.92 13.75 -27.29
N ILE A 165 -7.18 13.56 -27.65
CA ILE A 165 -8.20 14.60 -27.58
C ILE A 165 -8.37 15.17 -26.16
N PHE A 166 -8.34 14.33 -25.12
CA PHE A 166 -8.43 14.73 -23.72
C PHE A 166 -7.12 14.50 -22.97
N ALA A 167 -6.98 15.11 -21.78
CA ALA A 167 -5.75 15.02 -21.00
C ALA A 167 -5.47 13.60 -20.46
N ALA A 168 -6.52 12.85 -20.13
CA ALA A 168 -6.42 11.50 -19.63
C ALA A 168 -7.46 10.61 -20.32
N VAL A 169 -7.00 9.46 -20.83
CA VAL A 169 -7.82 8.51 -21.60
C VAL A 169 -8.90 7.84 -20.75
N ASP A 170 -8.71 7.80 -19.45
CA ASP A 170 -9.60 7.22 -18.45
C ASP A 170 -10.42 8.29 -17.67
N SER A 171 -10.41 9.55 -18.15
CA SER A 171 -11.31 10.58 -17.61
C SER A 171 -12.76 10.30 -18.02
N PRO A 172 -13.77 10.69 -17.20
CA PRO A 172 -15.18 10.47 -17.55
C PRO A 172 -15.56 10.96 -18.94
N ILE A 173 -15.05 12.13 -19.35
CA ILE A 173 -15.32 12.69 -20.68
C ILE A 173 -14.67 11.86 -21.79
N ALA A 174 -13.43 11.36 -21.58
CA ALA A 174 -12.74 10.52 -22.56
C ALA A 174 -13.46 9.17 -22.71
N LEU A 175 -13.86 8.55 -21.59
CA LEU A 175 -14.61 7.30 -21.63
C LEU A 175 -15.97 7.45 -22.32
N ALA A 176 -16.70 8.53 -22.05
CA ALA A 176 -17.94 8.84 -22.74
C ALA A 176 -17.73 9.09 -24.25
N PHE A 177 -16.62 9.73 -24.63
CA PHE A 177 -16.23 9.94 -26.02
C PHE A 177 -15.96 8.61 -26.72
N LEU A 178 -15.12 7.75 -26.13
CA LEU A 178 -14.74 6.46 -26.67
C LEU A 178 -15.90 5.46 -26.72
N ALA A 179 -16.83 5.53 -25.78
CA ALA A 179 -18.09 4.76 -25.85
C ALA A 179 -18.90 5.11 -27.11
N ARG A 180 -18.91 6.39 -27.50
CA ARG A 180 -19.65 6.87 -28.67
C ARG A 180 -18.88 6.77 -29.97
N PHE A 181 -17.58 6.97 -29.93
CA PHE A 181 -16.67 7.01 -31.08
C PHE A 181 -15.50 6.04 -30.88
N PRO A 182 -15.75 4.71 -30.89
CA PRO A 182 -14.73 3.72 -30.59
C PRO A 182 -13.73 3.47 -31.71
N THR A 183 -14.03 3.92 -32.95
CA THR A 183 -13.17 3.73 -34.13
C THR A 183 -12.92 5.06 -34.84
N PRO A 184 -11.85 5.19 -35.66
CA PRO A 184 -11.61 6.37 -36.48
C PRO A 184 -12.79 6.69 -37.41
N GLN A 185 -13.42 5.67 -38.00
CA GLN A 185 -14.56 5.81 -38.90
C GLN A 185 -15.76 6.41 -38.19
N SER A 186 -16.03 5.99 -36.94
CA SER A 186 -17.13 6.55 -36.14
C SER A 186 -16.93 8.05 -35.84
N ALA A 187 -15.68 8.52 -35.79
CA ALA A 187 -15.30 9.91 -35.53
C ALA A 187 -15.04 10.73 -36.82
N ALA A 188 -15.01 10.11 -38.02
CA ALA A 188 -14.57 10.73 -39.27
C ALA A 188 -15.37 12.01 -39.64
N HIS A 189 -16.67 12.04 -39.35
CA HIS A 189 -17.55 13.17 -39.64
C HIS A 189 -17.85 14.05 -38.42
N LEU A 190 -16.94 14.01 -37.39
CA LEU A 190 -17.10 14.81 -36.19
C LEU A 190 -16.61 16.24 -36.44
N GLY A 191 -17.52 17.18 -36.67
CA GLY A 191 -17.22 18.60 -36.77
C GLY A 191 -17.47 19.34 -35.45
N GLU A 192 -17.08 20.62 -35.40
CA GLU A 192 -17.18 21.48 -34.20
C GLU A 192 -18.54 21.48 -33.55
N LYS A 193 -19.64 21.64 -34.36
CA LYS A 193 -21.03 21.67 -33.83
C LYS A 193 -21.38 20.36 -33.11
N ARG A 194 -21.01 19.22 -33.67
CA ARG A 194 -21.29 17.90 -33.06
C ARG A 194 -20.46 17.67 -31.83
N LEU A 195 -19.17 18.05 -31.84
CA LEU A 195 -18.31 17.95 -30.68
C LEU A 195 -18.77 18.88 -29.56
N ALA A 196 -19.11 20.13 -29.87
CA ALA A 196 -19.67 21.08 -28.90
C ALA A 196 -20.94 20.54 -28.22
N ALA A 197 -21.89 20.01 -29.02
CA ALA A 197 -23.12 19.40 -28.48
C ALA A 197 -22.82 18.18 -27.59
N PHE A 198 -21.82 17.36 -27.94
CA PHE A 198 -21.36 16.23 -27.10
C PHE A 198 -20.78 16.73 -25.77
N LEU A 199 -19.86 17.70 -25.81
CA LEU A 199 -19.23 18.28 -24.63
C LEU A 199 -20.24 18.92 -23.67
N ALA A 200 -21.23 19.64 -24.23
CA ALA A 200 -22.32 20.25 -23.45
C ALA A 200 -23.14 19.17 -22.70
N ARG A 201 -23.51 18.06 -23.37
CA ARG A 201 -24.25 16.94 -22.74
C ARG A 201 -23.47 16.27 -21.62
N GLN A 202 -22.15 16.27 -21.72
CA GLN A 202 -21.27 15.68 -20.71
C GLN A 202 -20.81 16.66 -19.62
N SER A 203 -21.38 17.87 -19.62
CA SER A 203 -21.01 18.95 -18.69
C SER A 203 -19.49 19.19 -18.63
N TYR A 204 -18.84 19.18 -19.80
CA TYR A 204 -17.41 19.33 -19.89
C TYR A 204 -16.95 20.69 -19.38
N CYS A 205 -16.17 20.71 -18.30
CA CYS A 205 -15.65 21.91 -17.67
C CYS A 205 -14.17 22.19 -18.03
N GLY A 206 -13.62 21.51 -19.04
CA GLY A 206 -12.25 21.73 -19.50
C GLY A 206 -12.07 23.10 -20.14
N ARG A 207 -10.85 23.64 -20.05
CA ARG A 207 -10.52 25.00 -20.53
C ARG A 207 -10.19 25.06 -22.02
N ARG A 208 -10.12 23.93 -22.73
CA ARG A 208 -9.75 23.90 -24.15
C ARG A 208 -10.95 24.24 -25.03
N PRO A 209 -10.76 25.12 -26.03
CA PRO A 209 -11.76 25.37 -27.05
C PRO A 209 -12.09 24.09 -27.84
N VAL A 210 -13.32 24.04 -28.39
CA VAL A 210 -13.78 22.89 -29.20
C VAL A 210 -12.88 22.70 -30.42
N ALA A 211 -12.46 23.79 -31.08
CA ALA A 211 -11.56 23.77 -32.22
C ALA A 211 -10.21 23.10 -31.89
N GLU A 212 -9.59 23.44 -30.75
CA GLU A 212 -8.34 22.80 -30.31
C GLU A 212 -8.52 21.30 -30.06
N LEU A 213 -9.63 20.89 -29.46
CA LEU A 213 -9.92 19.47 -29.23
C LEU A 213 -10.08 18.72 -30.58
N LEU A 214 -10.74 19.33 -31.53
CA LEU A 214 -10.94 18.77 -32.88
C LEU A 214 -9.61 18.69 -33.64
N GLU A 215 -8.80 19.73 -33.56
CA GLU A 215 -7.44 19.76 -34.13
C GLU A 215 -6.61 18.62 -33.58
N ARG A 216 -6.59 18.42 -32.25
CA ARG A 216 -5.85 17.31 -31.61
C ARG A 216 -6.32 15.94 -32.07
N LEU A 217 -7.64 15.79 -32.34
CA LEU A 217 -8.19 14.54 -32.88
C LEU A 217 -7.67 14.29 -34.32
N HIS A 218 -7.60 15.31 -35.15
CA HIS A 218 -7.30 15.20 -36.59
C HIS A 218 -5.81 15.32 -36.92
N ALA A 219 -5.01 16.01 -36.08
CA ALA A 219 -3.56 16.17 -36.30
C ALA A 219 -2.77 14.89 -36.01
N ALA A 220 -3.36 13.90 -35.36
CA ALA A 220 -2.71 12.63 -35.10
C ALA A 220 -2.55 11.80 -36.39
N PRO A 221 -1.52 10.94 -36.46
CA PRO A 221 -1.36 10.02 -37.58
C PRO A 221 -2.61 9.17 -37.81
N VAL A 222 -2.96 8.92 -39.06
CA VAL A 222 -4.08 8.04 -39.40
C VAL A 222 -3.62 6.59 -39.32
N GLY A 223 -4.33 5.78 -38.53
CA GLY A 223 -4.09 4.33 -38.47
C GLY A 223 -4.53 3.64 -39.77
N HIS A 224 -3.73 2.69 -40.25
CA HIS A 224 -3.99 1.92 -41.47
C HIS A 224 -4.60 0.53 -41.21
N ALA A 225 -5.42 0.38 -40.17
CA ALA A 225 -6.12 -0.88 -39.89
C ALA A 225 -7.14 -1.19 -41.00
N ALA A 226 -7.16 -2.42 -41.48
CA ALA A 226 -8.23 -2.89 -42.37
C ALA A 226 -9.59 -2.85 -41.63
N GLU A 227 -10.71 -2.78 -42.37
CA GLU A 227 -12.04 -2.60 -41.79
C GLU A 227 -12.36 -3.61 -40.67
N GLY A 228 -12.16 -4.92 -40.93
CA GLY A 228 -12.40 -5.95 -39.90
C GLY A 228 -11.47 -5.85 -38.69
N GLU A 229 -10.23 -5.36 -38.87
CA GLU A 229 -9.33 -5.10 -37.75
C GLU A 229 -9.77 -3.88 -36.94
N ALA A 230 -10.22 -2.81 -37.60
CA ALA A 230 -10.71 -1.62 -36.96
C ALA A 230 -11.98 -1.91 -36.14
N ASP A 231 -12.89 -2.72 -36.67
CA ASP A 231 -14.11 -3.16 -35.96
C ASP A 231 -13.79 -4.00 -34.73
N ALA A 232 -12.88 -4.98 -34.84
CA ALA A 232 -12.44 -5.78 -33.73
C ALA A 232 -11.78 -4.94 -32.63
N LYS A 233 -10.92 -3.99 -33.01
CA LYS A 233 -10.29 -3.05 -32.06
C LYS A 233 -11.33 -2.11 -31.45
N GLY A 234 -12.32 -1.65 -32.21
CA GLY A 234 -13.44 -0.87 -31.71
C GLY A 234 -14.26 -1.60 -30.66
N GLU A 235 -14.46 -2.92 -30.83
CA GLU A 235 -15.14 -3.73 -29.81
C GLU A 235 -14.31 -3.87 -28.53
N LEU A 236 -12.98 -4.04 -28.67
CA LEU A 236 -12.07 -4.04 -27.52
C LEU A 236 -12.09 -2.67 -26.78
N VAL A 237 -12.15 -1.55 -27.51
CA VAL A 237 -12.32 -0.21 -26.91
C VAL A 237 -13.61 -0.15 -26.10
N ARG A 238 -14.76 -0.59 -26.68
CA ARG A 238 -16.05 -0.61 -25.95
C ARG A 238 -15.95 -1.48 -24.68
N THR A 239 -15.32 -2.63 -24.77
CA THR A 239 -15.11 -3.56 -23.63
C THR A 239 -14.30 -2.88 -22.52
N LEU A 240 -13.14 -2.30 -22.84
CA LEU A 240 -12.31 -1.60 -21.85
C LEU A 240 -13.01 -0.39 -21.23
N VAL A 241 -13.73 0.39 -22.03
CA VAL A 241 -14.54 1.52 -21.56
C VAL A 241 -15.68 1.04 -20.65
N GLY A 242 -16.33 -0.07 -21.00
CA GLY A 242 -17.38 -0.69 -20.19
C GLY A 242 -16.88 -1.12 -18.79
N VAL A 243 -15.63 -1.54 -18.66
CA VAL A 243 -15.00 -1.87 -17.35
C VAL A 243 -14.50 -0.61 -16.63
N LEU A 244 -13.84 0.30 -17.34
CA LEU A 244 -13.25 1.51 -16.74
C LEU A 244 -14.29 2.48 -16.21
N THR A 245 -15.43 2.66 -16.88
CA THR A 245 -16.45 3.62 -16.49
C THR A 245 -16.99 3.36 -15.06
N PRO A 246 -17.51 2.17 -14.73
CA PRO A 246 -17.94 1.89 -13.37
C PRO A 246 -16.78 1.89 -12.37
N LEU A 247 -15.58 1.43 -12.77
CA LEU A 247 -14.41 1.45 -11.89
C LEU A 247 -14.03 2.88 -11.46
N VAL A 248 -14.02 3.84 -12.40
CA VAL A 248 -13.74 5.26 -12.10
C VAL A 248 -14.80 5.85 -11.18
N ALA A 249 -16.09 5.55 -11.40
CA ALA A 249 -17.18 6.00 -10.53
C ALA A 249 -17.04 5.42 -9.10
N GLN A 250 -16.77 4.13 -8.97
CA GLN A 250 -16.59 3.48 -7.67
C GLN A 250 -15.34 4.00 -6.92
N LEU A 251 -14.26 4.30 -7.64
CA LEU A 251 -13.07 4.93 -7.05
C LEU A 251 -13.36 6.33 -6.49
N GLN A 252 -14.26 7.09 -7.10
CA GLN A 252 -14.70 8.38 -6.55
C GLN A 252 -15.44 8.19 -5.22
N GLN A 253 -16.36 7.21 -5.15
CA GLN A 253 -17.08 6.89 -3.91
C GLN A 253 -16.16 6.41 -2.80
N LEU A 254 -15.22 5.49 -3.11
CA LEU A 254 -14.20 5.03 -2.16
C LEU A 254 -13.29 6.17 -1.71
N THR A 255 -12.97 7.11 -2.59
CA THR A 255 -12.17 8.29 -2.22
C THR A 255 -12.91 9.13 -1.18
N ALA A 256 -14.20 9.40 -1.37
CA ALA A 256 -15.02 10.11 -0.39
C ALA A 256 -15.12 9.34 0.94
N ALA A 257 -15.29 8.01 0.90
CA ALA A 257 -15.32 7.18 2.09
C ALA A 257 -13.99 7.21 2.88
N VAL A 258 -12.84 7.16 2.19
CA VAL A 258 -11.50 7.28 2.80
C VAL A 258 -11.31 8.66 3.42
N GLU A 259 -11.74 9.73 2.73
CA GLU A 259 -11.64 11.11 3.25
C GLU A 259 -12.51 11.31 4.50
N HIS A 260 -13.69 10.73 4.52
CA HIS A 260 -14.55 10.74 5.71
C HIS A 260 -13.93 9.95 6.86
N ALA A 261 -13.45 8.73 6.58
CA ALA A 261 -12.86 7.86 7.59
C ALA A 261 -11.62 8.48 8.24
N VAL A 262 -10.74 9.13 7.48
CA VAL A 262 -9.56 9.81 8.09
C VAL A 262 -9.96 11.06 8.86
N ALA A 263 -10.98 11.80 8.42
CA ALA A 263 -11.45 13.00 9.12
C ALA A 263 -12.10 12.69 10.47
N THR A 264 -12.75 11.53 10.59
CA THR A 264 -13.42 11.07 11.83
C THR A 264 -12.52 10.19 12.70
N HIS A 265 -11.33 9.78 12.20
CA HIS A 265 -10.40 8.96 12.97
C HIS A 265 -9.80 9.77 14.13
N PRO A 266 -9.63 9.19 15.35
CA PRO A 266 -9.03 9.88 16.50
C PRO A 266 -7.68 10.54 16.21
N ASP A 267 -6.82 9.88 15.44
CA ASP A 267 -5.51 10.39 15.02
C ASP A 267 -5.54 11.15 13.67
N GLY A 268 -6.71 11.33 13.08
CA GLY A 268 -6.85 11.94 11.76
C GLY A 268 -6.30 13.37 11.69
N ALA A 269 -6.62 14.18 12.70
CA ALA A 269 -6.14 15.55 12.80
C ALA A 269 -4.60 15.65 12.82
N VAL A 270 -3.92 14.68 13.46
CA VAL A 270 -2.45 14.64 13.55
C VAL A 270 -1.83 14.52 12.18
N VAL A 271 -2.31 13.58 11.34
CA VAL A 271 -1.73 13.31 10.02
C VAL A 271 -2.17 14.32 8.95
N MET A 272 -3.39 14.87 9.09
CA MET A 272 -3.90 15.90 8.15
C MET A 272 -3.27 17.28 8.35
N ALA A 273 -2.68 17.57 9.50
CA ALA A 273 -2.03 18.84 9.79
C ALA A 273 -0.71 19.06 9.02
N PHE A 274 -0.15 18.01 8.42
CA PHE A 274 1.10 18.12 7.67
C PHE A 274 0.92 18.86 6.34
N PRO A 275 1.90 19.69 5.93
CA PRO A 275 1.79 20.53 4.73
C PRO A 275 1.65 19.66 3.47
N ARG A 276 0.58 19.87 2.72
CA ARG A 276 0.26 19.12 1.50
C ARG A 276 0.11 17.59 1.67
N ALA A 277 -0.13 17.11 2.87
CA ALA A 277 -0.48 15.71 3.07
C ALA A 277 -1.75 15.36 2.27
N GLY A 278 -2.76 16.24 2.31
CA GLY A 278 -4.08 15.95 1.73
C GLY A 278 -4.77 14.81 2.49
N ARG A 279 -6.07 14.63 2.28
CA ARG A 279 -6.82 13.62 3.04
C ARG A 279 -6.43 12.20 2.66
N ILE A 280 -6.28 11.92 1.37
CA ILE A 280 -5.96 10.55 0.90
C ILE A 280 -4.56 10.12 1.33
N ASN A 281 -3.54 10.96 1.16
CA ASN A 281 -2.19 10.57 1.56
C ASN A 281 -2.05 10.50 3.09
N ALA A 282 -2.70 11.41 3.83
CA ALA A 282 -2.81 11.32 5.29
C ALA A 282 -3.47 10.01 5.73
N ALA A 283 -4.56 9.59 5.07
CA ALA A 283 -5.23 8.32 5.30
C ALA A 283 -4.30 7.13 5.03
N GLN A 284 -3.54 7.16 3.93
CA GLN A 284 -2.57 6.10 3.59
C GLN A 284 -1.46 5.99 4.66
N ILE A 285 -0.94 7.11 5.13
CA ILE A 285 0.07 7.12 6.20
C ILE A 285 -0.54 6.52 7.48
N LEU A 286 -1.70 6.99 7.91
CA LEU A 286 -2.34 6.56 9.15
C LEU A 286 -2.75 5.09 9.12
N ALA A 287 -3.31 4.61 8.00
CA ALA A 287 -3.71 3.23 7.81
C ALA A 287 -2.55 2.25 8.02
N GLU A 288 -1.35 2.60 7.58
CA GLU A 288 -0.15 1.75 7.71
C GLU A 288 0.63 1.99 9.01
N LEU A 289 0.61 3.21 9.53
CA LEU A 289 1.18 3.57 10.83
C LEU A 289 0.41 2.88 11.97
N GLY A 290 -0.89 2.96 11.93
CA GLY A 290 -1.78 2.46 12.99
C GLY A 290 -1.87 3.38 14.19
N ASP A 291 -2.55 2.91 15.23
CA ASP A 291 -2.84 3.62 16.48
C ASP A 291 -2.12 3.03 17.71
N ASP A 292 -1.41 1.91 17.55
CA ASP A 292 -0.59 1.34 18.62
C ASP A 292 0.76 2.06 18.73
N ARG A 293 0.91 2.92 19.73
CA ARG A 293 2.13 3.70 20.00
C ARG A 293 3.32 2.82 20.37
N ALA A 294 3.10 1.66 20.95
CA ALA A 294 4.16 0.72 21.30
C ALA A 294 4.81 0.06 20.06
N ARG A 295 4.10 0.08 18.91
CA ARG A 295 4.63 -0.47 17.67
C ARG A 295 5.95 0.16 17.23
N PHE A 296 6.13 1.45 17.47
CA PHE A 296 7.35 2.19 17.12
C PHE A 296 7.87 2.98 18.31
N ALA A 297 8.67 2.35 19.15
CA ALA A 297 9.26 3.01 20.32
C ALA A 297 10.23 4.15 19.94
N THR A 298 10.75 4.15 18.71
CA THR A 298 11.67 5.18 18.20
C THR A 298 11.33 5.56 16.75
N GLU A 299 11.69 6.79 16.37
CA GLU A 299 11.57 7.25 14.98
C GLU A 299 12.43 6.41 13.99
N ALA A 300 13.49 5.80 14.47
CA ALA A 300 14.35 4.94 13.67
C ALA A 300 13.63 3.63 13.27
N GLN A 301 12.82 3.07 14.16
CA GLN A 301 12.00 1.89 13.86
C GLN A 301 10.93 2.21 12.81
N LEU A 302 10.25 3.37 12.95
CA LEU A 302 9.30 3.83 11.94
C LEU A 302 9.98 4.07 10.59
N ALA A 303 11.17 4.66 10.57
CA ALA A 303 11.91 4.90 9.34
C ALA A 303 12.39 3.60 8.66
N ALA A 304 12.71 2.59 9.44
CA ALA A 304 13.04 1.26 8.92
C ALA A 304 11.79 0.60 8.30
N GLU A 305 10.66 0.63 9.00
CA GLU A 305 9.38 0.12 8.51
C GLU A 305 8.92 0.82 7.23
N ALA A 306 9.06 2.16 7.18
CA ALA A 306 8.78 2.97 6.00
C ALA A 306 9.82 2.84 4.88
N GLY A 307 10.89 2.07 5.07
CA GLY A 307 11.92 1.87 4.06
C GLY A 307 12.73 3.12 3.68
N VAL A 308 12.69 4.18 4.51
CA VAL A 308 13.44 5.43 4.30
C VAL A 308 14.73 5.51 5.12
N ALA A 309 14.99 4.53 5.98
CA ALA A 309 16.28 4.32 6.61
C ALA A 309 17.15 3.42 5.73
N PRO A 310 18.39 3.81 5.41
CA PRO A 310 19.30 2.96 4.64
C PRO A 310 19.69 1.71 5.42
N VAL A 311 20.20 0.70 4.70
CA VAL A 311 20.84 -0.47 5.28
C VAL A 311 22.35 -0.30 5.17
N THR A 312 23.07 -0.43 6.28
CA THR A 312 24.53 -0.41 6.30
C THR A 312 25.06 -1.83 6.14
N TYR A 313 25.97 -2.01 5.21
CA TYR A 313 26.76 -3.23 5.04
C TYR A 313 28.18 -2.92 5.49
N ALA A 314 28.66 -3.61 6.50
CA ALA A 314 30.03 -3.46 6.98
C ALA A 314 30.67 -4.85 7.10
N SER A 315 31.76 -5.06 6.39
CA SER A 315 32.56 -6.28 6.45
C SER A 315 34.05 -5.91 6.36
N GLY A 316 34.78 -6.13 7.43
CA GLY A 316 36.18 -5.74 7.54
C GLY A 316 36.38 -4.26 7.24
N LYS A 317 37.19 -3.92 6.23
CA LYS A 317 37.48 -2.54 5.80
C LYS A 317 36.41 -1.94 4.88
N HIS A 318 35.45 -2.74 4.38
CA HIS A 318 34.43 -2.28 3.46
C HIS A 318 33.17 -1.85 4.22
N ARG A 319 32.75 -0.59 4.00
CA ARG A 319 31.47 -0.07 4.50
C ARG A 319 30.66 0.49 3.34
N GLY A 320 29.49 -0.10 3.12
CA GLY A 320 28.53 0.33 2.09
C GLY A 320 27.19 0.71 2.72
N VAL A 321 26.45 1.54 2.02
CA VAL A 321 25.09 1.92 2.39
C VAL A 321 24.17 1.60 1.22
N GLY A 322 23.16 0.79 1.44
CA GLY A 322 22.23 0.31 0.44
C GLY A 322 20.78 0.71 0.69
N PHE A 323 19.99 0.51 -0.33
CA PHE A 323 18.55 0.73 -0.26
C PHE A 323 17.88 -0.37 0.58
N ARG A 324 16.94 0.01 1.44
CA ARG A 324 16.17 -0.93 2.26
C ARG A 324 15.00 -1.51 1.47
N TRP A 325 15.12 -2.73 1.00
CA TRP A 325 14.07 -3.45 0.30
C TRP A 325 12.98 -4.01 1.23
N ALA A 326 13.41 -4.59 2.35
CA ALA A 326 12.51 -5.14 3.36
C ALA A 326 11.87 -4.01 4.18
N CYS A 327 10.63 -3.68 3.86
CA CYS A 327 9.85 -2.61 4.50
C CYS A 327 8.37 -2.74 4.15
N ASN A 328 7.51 -1.98 4.81
CA ASN A 328 6.13 -1.77 4.38
C ASN A 328 6.11 -0.88 3.13
N LYS A 329 5.89 -1.49 1.96
CA LYS A 329 5.92 -0.79 0.67
C LYS A 329 4.82 0.27 0.54
N ARG A 330 3.63 0.05 1.13
CA ARG A 330 2.52 1.01 1.12
C ARG A 330 2.87 2.25 1.96
N LEU A 331 3.42 2.04 3.15
CA LEU A 331 3.88 3.13 4.00
C LEU A 331 5.01 3.92 3.34
N ARG A 332 5.98 3.24 2.71
CA ARG A 332 7.04 3.91 1.96
C ARG A 332 6.48 4.80 0.86
N GLN A 333 5.57 4.29 0.06
CA GLN A 333 4.95 5.05 -1.02
C GLN A 333 4.21 6.28 -0.48
N ALA A 334 3.41 6.12 0.57
CA ALA A 334 2.67 7.22 1.19
C ALA A 334 3.61 8.30 1.73
N ILE A 335 4.65 7.91 2.47
CA ILE A 335 5.61 8.87 3.05
C ILE A 335 6.48 9.55 1.98
N THR A 336 6.91 8.83 0.93
CA THR A 336 7.68 9.45 -0.15
C THR A 336 6.83 10.38 -1.00
N CYS A 337 5.58 10.03 -1.29
CA CYS A 337 4.62 10.91 -1.96
C CYS A 337 4.36 12.19 -1.14
N PHE A 338 4.11 12.05 0.16
CA PHE A 338 3.97 13.17 1.08
C PHE A 338 5.22 14.07 1.07
N ALA A 339 6.40 13.47 1.20
CA ALA A 339 7.66 14.21 1.24
C ALA A 339 7.88 15.02 -0.04
N ASP A 340 7.64 14.40 -1.22
CA ASP A 340 7.77 15.08 -2.50
C ASP A 340 6.78 16.25 -2.64
N ASN A 341 5.52 16.05 -2.27
CA ASN A 341 4.50 17.10 -2.31
C ASN A 341 4.83 18.27 -1.35
N SER A 342 5.36 17.96 -0.16
CA SER A 342 5.63 18.94 0.90
C SER A 342 6.67 20.00 0.49
N ARG A 343 7.65 19.66 -0.38
CA ARG A 343 8.69 20.60 -0.84
C ARG A 343 8.13 21.79 -1.63
N HIS A 344 6.92 21.67 -2.15
CA HIS A 344 6.27 22.75 -2.92
C HIS A 344 5.58 23.81 -2.05
N SER A 345 5.44 23.58 -0.74
CA SER A 345 4.73 24.49 0.17
C SER A 345 5.44 24.73 1.50
N ALA A 346 6.40 23.88 1.87
CA ALA A 346 7.14 24.01 3.11
C ALA A 346 8.61 24.40 2.80
N PRO A 347 9.05 25.64 3.08
CA PRO A 347 10.41 26.10 2.77
C PRO A 347 11.50 25.22 3.38
N TRP A 348 11.29 24.71 4.59
CA TRP A 348 12.22 23.76 5.21
C TRP A 348 12.36 22.46 4.39
N ALA A 349 11.25 21.92 3.91
CA ALA A 349 11.27 20.71 3.09
C ALA A 349 11.99 20.94 1.76
N ALA A 350 11.71 22.09 1.12
CA ALA A 350 12.43 22.52 -0.09
C ALA A 350 13.93 22.62 0.17
N ALA A 351 14.35 23.27 1.27
CA ALA A 351 15.77 23.42 1.62
C ALA A 351 16.45 22.06 1.84
N VAL A 352 15.81 21.11 2.50
CA VAL A 352 16.34 19.73 2.68
C VAL A 352 16.50 19.04 1.34
N TYR A 353 15.48 19.11 0.48
CA TYR A 353 15.50 18.49 -0.84
C TYR A 353 16.58 19.08 -1.74
N TYR A 354 16.62 20.40 -1.91
CA TYR A 354 17.60 21.04 -2.82
C TYR A 354 19.04 20.89 -2.31
N ARG A 355 19.27 20.86 -0.99
CA ARG A 355 20.59 20.54 -0.43
C ARG A 355 21.03 19.10 -0.81
N ALA A 356 20.11 18.15 -0.83
CA ALA A 356 20.42 16.80 -1.28
C ALA A 356 20.72 16.76 -2.79
N ARG A 357 19.95 17.50 -3.61
CA ARG A 357 20.20 17.65 -5.06
C ARG A 357 21.56 18.28 -5.34
N ALA A 358 21.93 19.32 -4.60
CA ALA A 358 23.23 20.01 -4.74
C ALA A 358 24.43 19.11 -4.40
N ARG A 359 24.23 18.06 -3.58
CA ARG A 359 25.24 17.03 -3.32
C ARG A 359 25.30 15.92 -4.39
N GLY A 360 24.59 16.06 -5.50
CA GLY A 360 24.56 15.09 -6.59
C GLY A 360 23.54 13.93 -6.42
N CYS A 361 22.68 13.95 -5.39
CA CYS A 361 21.63 12.94 -5.28
C CYS A 361 20.62 13.10 -6.42
N ASP A 362 20.18 12.00 -7.03
CA ASP A 362 19.06 12.01 -7.97
C ASP A 362 17.73 12.37 -7.25
N HIS A 363 16.68 12.63 -8.02
CA HIS A 363 15.37 13.01 -7.47
C HIS A 363 14.82 11.96 -6.48
N PRO A 364 14.76 10.66 -6.79
CA PRO A 364 14.24 9.67 -5.85
C PRO A 364 15.05 9.57 -4.56
N HIS A 365 16.37 9.76 -4.62
CA HIS A 365 17.23 9.74 -3.45
C HIS A 365 17.02 10.99 -2.57
N ALA A 366 16.94 12.17 -3.18
CA ALA A 366 16.68 13.43 -2.47
C ALA A 366 15.31 13.40 -1.77
N VAL A 367 14.28 12.84 -2.42
CA VAL A 367 12.96 12.61 -1.81
C VAL A 367 13.06 11.66 -0.61
N ARG A 368 13.81 10.57 -0.69
CA ARG A 368 14.00 9.65 0.45
C ARG A 368 14.71 10.30 1.63
N ILE A 369 15.69 11.18 1.38
CA ILE A 369 16.36 11.97 2.43
C ILE A 369 15.35 12.90 3.12
N LEU A 370 14.52 13.58 2.35
CA LEU A 370 13.45 14.42 2.88
C LEU A 370 12.41 13.60 3.64
N ALA A 371 12.00 12.46 3.09
CA ALA A 371 11.09 11.52 3.74
C ALA A 371 11.63 11.05 5.10
N ARG A 372 12.93 10.71 5.18
CA ARG A 372 13.57 10.34 6.45
C ARG A 372 13.55 11.50 7.46
N ALA A 373 13.72 12.74 7.00
CA ALA A 373 13.64 13.90 7.86
C ALA A 373 12.20 14.13 8.37
N TRP A 374 11.20 13.98 7.51
CA TRP A 374 9.79 14.06 7.89
C TRP A 374 9.35 12.96 8.84
N VAL A 375 9.86 11.74 8.71
CA VAL A 375 9.51 10.62 9.60
C VAL A 375 9.81 10.94 11.06
N ARG A 376 10.87 11.70 11.37
CA ARG A 376 11.15 12.15 12.74
C ARG A 376 10.04 13.05 13.29
N VAL A 377 9.58 13.98 12.48
CA VAL A 377 8.51 14.92 12.85
C VAL A 377 7.18 14.16 12.96
N LEU A 378 6.86 13.34 11.96
CA LEU A 378 5.66 12.52 11.94
C LEU A 378 5.58 11.58 13.15
N TRP A 379 6.68 10.87 13.45
CA TRP A 379 6.74 10.00 14.63
C TRP A 379 6.47 10.77 15.92
N ARG A 380 7.08 11.95 16.09
CA ARG A 380 6.88 12.78 17.28
C ARG A 380 5.43 13.22 17.41
N CYS A 381 4.84 13.78 16.35
CA CYS A 381 3.45 14.20 16.34
C CYS A 381 2.49 13.05 16.64
N TRP A 382 2.69 11.91 15.97
CA TRP A 382 1.88 10.71 16.19
C TRP A 382 2.06 10.16 17.60
N TYR A 383 3.31 10.05 18.09
CA TYR A 383 3.60 9.48 19.41
C TYR A 383 2.98 10.31 20.55
N THR A 384 2.99 11.63 20.42
CA THR A 384 2.42 12.57 21.40
C THR A 384 0.97 12.95 21.10
N THR A 385 0.36 12.39 20.06
CA THR A 385 -1.01 12.74 19.61
C THR A 385 -1.19 14.26 19.40
N THR A 386 -0.16 14.94 18.88
CA THR A 386 -0.15 16.39 18.69
C THR A 386 -0.08 16.72 17.21
N PRO A 387 -1.01 17.51 16.64
CA PRO A 387 -0.95 17.95 15.26
C PRO A 387 0.35 18.70 14.94
N TYR A 388 0.80 18.60 13.67
CA TYR A 388 1.99 19.32 13.25
C TYR A 388 1.78 20.83 13.32
N ASP A 389 2.74 21.52 13.97
CA ASP A 389 2.82 22.96 14.04
C ASP A 389 4.22 23.42 13.57
N PRO A 390 4.31 24.20 12.47
CA PRO A 390 5.59 24.70 11.97
C PRO A 390 6.32 25.59 12.97
N THR A 391 5.63 26.28 13.89
CA THR A 391 6.25 27.16 14.90
C THR A 391 7.05 26.36 15.92
N HIS A 392 6.66 25.12 16.20
CA HIS A 392 7.38 24.20 17.09
C HIS A 392 8.45 23.37 16.37
N HIS A 393 8.50 23.42 15.02
CA HIS A 393 9.45 22.63 14.26
C HIS A 393 10.86 23.24 14.29
N GLY A 394 11.78 22.62 15.01
CA GLY A 394 13.16 23.14 15.17
C GLY A 394 13.92 23.33 13.86
N GLY A 395 13.60 22.56 12.80
CA GLY A 395 14.17 22.77 11.47
C GLY A 395 13.68 24.05 10.79
N VAL A 396 12.39 24.37 10.94
CA VAL A 396 11.80 25.62 10.44
C VAL A 396 12.38 26.81 11.19
N ARG A 397 12.43 26.74 12.52
CA ARG A 397 13.05 27.83 13.34
C ARG A 397 14.49 28.13 12.94
N ARG A 398 15.32 27.09 12.74
CA ARG A 398 16.71 27.29 12.28
C ARG A 398 16.79 27.91 10.89
N LEU A 399 15.87 27.59 9.99
CA LEU A 399 15.83 28.21 8.67
C LEU A 399 15.49 29.70 8.76
N LEU A 400 14.51 30.06 9.60
CA LEU A 400 14.11 31.47 9.81
C LEU A 400 15.19 32.33 10.50
N HIS A 401 16.01 31.71 11.35
CA HIS A 401 17.15 32.44 12.00
C HIS A 401 18.38 32.55 11.09
N ALA A 402 18.44 31.80 9.98
CA ALA A 402 19.55 31.85 9.03
C ALA A 402 19.26 32.71 7.78
N ALA A 403 18.03 33.20 7.64
CA ALA A 403 17.58 34.12 6.59
C ALA A 403 17.55 35.56 7.10
#